data_d2baa22b1e86c6ccf7faa5b5243d893e
#
_entry.id   d2baa22b1e86c6ccf7faa5b5243d893e
#
_cell.length_a   1.000
_cell.length_b   1.000
_cell.length_c   1.000
_cell.angle_alpha   90.00
_cell.angle_beta   90.00
_cell.angle_gamma   90.00
#
_symmetry.space_group_name_H-M   'P 1'
#
loop_
_entity.id
_entity.type
_entity.pdbx_description
1 polymer ?
#
loop_
_entity_poly.entity_id
_entity_poly.type
_entity_poly.pdbx_seq_one_letter_code
_entity_poly.pdbx_strand_id
1 'polypeptide(L)'
;MLTALITGTSTGIGLETALYFANKGYRVFAGARKPEVIEHRQNIVPVKLDVDQDESVHAGVAEVLKEAGAIDVLVNNAGVGLAGAVEMVPLERVRQMFETNFFGAVRMMQAVLPAMRDRRSGTVVNVTSMMGHVTLGCHGFYSATKFALAAVSEALAIEMKPLGVRVAIIEPGVILTPIWDKAEALMPDEHPYQQAMGRLFRLFGAQMDGGTKPDTVARAIYEAVCEGATKLRYAVGLDAEVVVAARDRMTAGEWAALLTEEDEARFVSRAEESFKVDLYNPPSLNARKSADN
;
A
#
# COMPACT_ATOMS: atom_id res chain seq x y z
N MET A 1 13.69 12.96 20.38
CA MET A 1 12.41 12.40 19.88
C MET A 1 12.64 12.02 18.43
N LEU A 2 12.29 10.80 18.02
CA LEU A 2 12.41 10.39 16.62
C LEU A 2 11.36 11.08 15.76
N THR A 3 11.71 11.33 14.50
CA THR A 3 10.86 12.08 13.54
C THR A 3 10.40 11.16 12.43
N ALA A 4 9.09 11.12 12.18
CA ALA A 4 8.48 10.42 11.06
C ALA A 4 7.83 11.41 10.08
N LEU A 5 8.12 11.30 8.78
CA LEU A 5 7.41 11.97 7.71
C LEU A 5 6.55 10.96 6.96
N ILE A 6 5.25 11.20 6.92
CA ILE A 6 4.25 10.27 6.37
C ILE A 6 3.46 10.98 5.27
N THR A 7 3.36 10.40 4.08
CA THR A 7 2.58 10.96 2.97
C THR A 7 1.16 10.40 2.91
N GLY A 8 0.20 11.20 2.41
CA GLY A 8 -1.18 10.75 2.24
C GLY A 8 -1.95 10.57 3.56
N THR A 9 -1.74 11.46 4.53
CA THR A 9 -2.26 11.36 5.90
C THR A 9 -3.64 11.94 6.11
N SER A 10 -4.31 12.40 5.06
CA SER A 10 -5.67 12.95 5.21
C SER A 10 -6.73 11.93 5.63
N THR A 11 -6.54 10.65 5.34
CA THR A 11 -7.48 9.56 5.66
C THR A 11 -6.77 8.20 5.66
N GLY A 12 -7.47 7.16 6.11
CA GLY A 12 -7.08 5.76 5.92
C GLY A 12 -5.75 5.37 6.56
N ILE A 13 -4.96 4.56 5.87
CA ILE A 13 -3.69 4.01 6.39
C ILE A 13 -2.73 5.13 6.84
N GLY A 14 -2.59 6.20 6.05
CA GLY A 14 -1.68 7.30 6.37
C GLY A 14 -2.08 8.03 7.67
N LEU A 15 -3.37 8.30 7.86
CA LEU A 15 -3.88 8.92 9.08
C LEU A 15 -3.65 8.01 10.30
N GLU A 16 -4.03 6.74 10.20
CA GLU A 16 -3.84 5.79 11.31
C GLU A 16 -2.36 5.58 11.63
N THR A 17 -1.49 5.58 10.62
CA THR A 17 -0.03 5.51 10.82
C THR A 17 0.47 6.75 11.56
N ALA A 18 -0.01 7.95 11.20
CA ALA A 18 0.36 9.18 11.88
C ALA A 18 -0.06 9.16 13.35
N LEU A 19 -1.30 8.74 13.63
CA LEU A 19 -1.82 8.58 14.99
C LEU A 19 -1.03 7.54 15.79
N TYR A 20 -0.75 6.40 15.19
CA TYR A 20 -0.02 5.31 15.85
C TYR A 20 1.40 5.72 16.23
N PHE A 21 2.15 6.34 15.31
CA PHE A 21 3.51 6.81 15.56
C PHE A 21 3.56 7.93 16.61
N ALA A 22 2.60 8.87 16.56
CA ALA A 22 2.49 9.93 17.58
C ALA A 22 2.25 9.34 18.99
N ASN A 23 1.38 8.34 19.11
CA ASN A 23 1.12 7.62 20.37
C ASN A 23 2.35 6.82 20.85
N LYS A 24 3.26 6.46 19.96
CA LYS A 24 4.55 5.81 20.28
C LYS A 24 5.67 6.81 20.58
N GLY A 25 5.36 8.10 20.67
CA GLY A 25 6.31 9.15 21.05
C GLY A 25 7.15 9.70 19.90
N TYR A 26 6.80 9.44 18.65
CA TYR A 26 7.41 10.09 17.50
C TYR A 26 6.84 11.50 17.32
N ARG A 27 7.67 12.41 16.83
CA ARG A 27 7.20 13.64 16.20
C ARG A 27 6.85 13.32 14.77
N VAL A 28 5.57 13.44 14.42
CA VAL A 28 5.04 13.06 13.11
C VAL A 28 4.76 14.28 12.27
N PHE A 29 5.37 14.38 11.11
CA PHE A 29 5.04 15.34 10.07
C PHE A 29 4.06 14.66 9.10
N ALA A 30 2.81 15.08 9.17
CA ALA A 30 1.70 14.50 8.44
C ALA A 30 1.49 15.23 7.11
N GLY A 31 1.99 14.63 6.02
CA GLY A 31 1.96 15.20 4.69
C GLY A 31 0.63 14.99 3.96
N ALA A 32 0.00 16.09 3.53
CA ALA A 32 -1.21 16.08 2.71
C ALA A 32 -1.25 17.29 1.76
N ARG A 33 -1.99 17.16 0.64
CA ARG A 33 -2.25 18.26 -0.29
C ARG A 33 -3.02 19.42 0.37
N LYS A 34 -3.90 19.07 1.30
CA LYS A 34 -4.71 19.98 2.12
C LYS A 34 -4.44 19.68 3.59
N PRO A 35 -3.39 20.26 4.19
CA PRO A 35 -3.01 19.98 5.57
C PRO A 35 -4.06 20.42 6.60
N GLU A 36 -4.92 21.39 6.26
CA GLU A 36 -6.01 21.87 7.10
C GLU A 36 -7.07 20.82 7.46
N VAL A 37 -7.13 19.69 6.73
CA VAL A 37 -8.04 18.57 7.07
C VAL A 37 -7.49 17.68 8.18
N ILE A 38 -6.20 17.84 8.54
CA ILE A 38 -5.55 17.06 9.59
C ILE A 38 -5.78 17.77 10.92
N GLU A 39 -6.46 17.08 11.83
CA GLU A 39 -6.68 17.62 13.18
C GLU A 39 -5.34 17.87 13.90
N HIS A 40 -5.23 19.03 14.51
CA HIS A 40 -4.12 19.34 15.39
C HIS A 40 -4.12 18.43 16.62
N ARG A 41 -3.08 17.63 16.75
CA ARG A 41 -2.88 16.71 17.89
C ARG A 41 -1.46 16.83 18.41
N GLN A 42 -1.27 16.48 19.66
CA GLN A 42 0.07 16.44 20.25
C GLN A 42 0.97 15.51 19.41
N ASN A 43 2.17 15.99 19.08
CA ASN A 43 3.17 15.30 18.26
C ASN A 43 2.80 15.10 16.78
N ILE A 44 1.71 15.67 16.26
CA ILE A 44 1.38 15.66 14.84
C ILE A 44 1.44 17.09 14.29
N VAL A 45 2.30 17.28 13.31
CA VAL A 45 2.50 18.56 12.59
C VAL A 45 1.99 18.36 11.16
N PRO A 46 0.88 19.00 10.76
CA PRO A 46 0.44 18.99 9.37
C PRO A 46 1.44 19.68 8.45
N VAL A 47 1.75 19.07 7.31
CA VAL A 47 2.65 19.63 6.29
C VAL A 47 1.94 19.64 4.93
N LYS A 48 2.02 20.78 4.22
CA LYS A 48 1.54 20.85 2.84
C LYS A 48 2.51 20.08 1.96
N LEU A 49 2.03 18.95 1.40
CA LEU A 49 2.84 18.06 0.61
C LEU A 49 2.00 17.37 -0.46
N ASP A 50 2.29 17.72 -1.72
CA ASP A 50 1.76 17.06 -2.90
C ASP A 50 2.89 16.25 -3.55
N VAL A 51 2.80 14.93 -3.50
CA VAL A 51 3.84 14.04 -4.01
C VAL A 51 3.96 14.07 -5.53
N ASP A 52 2.96 14.61 -6.23
CA ASP A 52 2.94 14.76 -7.69
C ASP A 52 3.72 16.00 -8.16
N GLN A 53 4.22 16.85 -7.24
CA GLN A 53 4.88 18.12 -7.54
C GLN A 53 6.27 18.20 -6.90
N ASP A 54 7.32 18.33 -7.72
CA ASP A 54 8.71 18.38 -7.26
C ASP A 54 8.95 19.52 -6.26
N GLU A 55 8.43 20.71 -6.53
CA GLU A 55 8.58 21.89 -5.66
C GLU A 55 7.90 21.68 -4.31
N SER A 56 6.73 21.02 -4.30
CA SER A 56 6.00 20.74 -3.06
C SER A 56 6.76 19.74 -2.18
N VAL A 57 7.34 18.71 -2.80
CA VAL A 57 8.15 17.71 -2.10
C VAL A 57 9.41 18.35 -1.51
N HIS A 58 10.16 19.12 -2.31
CA HIS A 58 11.37 19.79 -1.83
C HIS A 58 11.07 20.78 -0.70
N ALA A 59 10.03 21.59 -0.84
CA ALA A 59 9.63 22.55 0.18
C ALA A 59 9.20 21.85 1.48
N GLY A 60 8.34 20.83 1.39
CA GLY A 60 7.86 20.08 2.55
C GLY A 60 8.99 19.35 3.29
N VAL A 61 9.91 18.69 2.56
CA VAL A 61 11.06 18.01 3.18
C VAL A 61 12.01 19.04 3.83
N ALA A 62 12.27 20.18 3.17
CA ALA A 62 13.11 21.25 3.74
C ALA A 62 12.50 21.83 5.02
N GLU A 63 11.18 22.04 5.06
CA GLU A 63 10.45 22.49 6.26
C GLU A 63 10.63 21.49 7.41
N VAL A 64 10.43 20.21 7.16
CA VAL A 64 10.60 19.14 8.17
C VAL A 64 12.04 19.12 8.69
N LEU A 65 13.05 19.14 7.80
CA LEU A 65 14.46 19.14 8.19
C LEU A 65 14.84 20.38 8.98
N LYS A 66 14.32 21.55 8.63
CA LYS A 66 14.54 22.81 9.36
C LYS A 66 13.96 22.75 10.78
N GLU A 67 12.79 22.15 10.93
CA GLU A 67 12.05 22.14 12.20
C GLU A 67 12.48 21.01 13.14
N ALA A 68 12.78 19.82 12.58
CA ALA A 68 13.12 18.62 13.37
C ALA A 68 14.61 18.27 13.34
N GLY A 69 15.37 18.86 12.43
CA GLY A 69 16.80 18.56 12.24
C GLY A 69 17.07 17.25 11.49
N ALA A 70 16.16 16.29 11.54
CA ALA A 70 16.31 14.99 10.89
C ALA A 70 14.95 14.34 10.60
N ILE A 71 14.92 13.45 9.59
CA ILE A 71 13.82 12.53 9.31
C ILE A 71 14.36 11.12 9.57
N ASP A 72 13.86 10.46 10.61
CA ASP A 72 14.30 9.10 10.99
C ASP A 72 13.49 8.02 10.25
N VAL A 73 12.23 8.33 9.94
CA VAL A 73 11.33 7.43 9.22
C VAL A 73 10.62 8.20 8.11
N LEU A 74 10.71 7.71 6.88
CA LEU A 74 9.87 8.12 5.76
C LEU A 74 8.85 7.02 5.48
N VAL A 75 7.54 7.36 5.48
CA VAL A 75 6.47 6.46 5.05
C VAL A 75 5.82 6.99 3.78
N ASN A 76 6.13 6.37 2.65
CA ASN A 76 5.48 6.60 1.36
C ASN A 76 4.17 5.82 1.31
N ASN A 77 3.07 6.48 1.65
CA ASN A 77 1.74 5.89 1.68
C ASN A 77 0.77 6.55 0.68
N ALA A 78 1.03 7.76 0.22
CA ALA A 78 0.16 8.42 -0.77
C ALA A 78 -0.07 7.52 -2.00
N GLY A 79 -1.34 7.38 -2.42
CA GLY A 79 -1.69 6.54 -3.55
C GLY A 79 -3.15 6.68 -3.94
N VAL A 80 -3.42 6.27 -5.18
CA VAL A 80 -4.76 6.24 -5.80
C VAL A 80 -5.02 4.87 -6.42
N GLY A 81 -6.30 4.49 -6.55
CA GLY A 81 -6.73 3.24 -7.15
C GLY A 81 -7.51 3.46 -8.45
N LEU A 82 -7.37 2.51 -9.37
CA LEU A 82 -8.15 2.46 -10.60
C LEU A 82 -8.31 0.99 -11.02
N ALA A 83 -9.52 0.60 -11.38
CA ALA A 83 -9.83 -0.68 -11.97
C ALA A 83 -10.36 -0.50 -13.40
N GLY A 84 -9.93 -1.35 -14.31
CA GLY A 84 -10.37 -1.35 -15.72
C GLY A 84 -9.54 -2.32 -16.55
N ALA A 85 -10.13 -2.85 -17.62
CA ALA A 85 -9.42 -3.70 -18.56
C ALA A 85 -8.30 -2.91 -19.27
N VAL A 86 -7.19 -3.58 -19.59
CA VAL A 86 -5.99 -2.92 -20.14
C VAL A 86 -6.30 -2.09 -21.40
N GLU A 87 -7.12 -2.58 -22.30
CA GLU A 87 -7.49 -1.85 -23.52
C GLU A 87 -8.43 -0.68 -23.30
N MET A 88 -9.10 -0.61 -22.13
CA MET A 88 -10.15 0.39 -21.86
C MET A 88 -9.65 1.61 -21.08
N VAL A 89 -8.60 1.44 -20.29
CA VAL A 89 -8.10 2.51 -19.43
C VAL A 89 -7.33 3.55 -20.28
N PRO A 90 -7.78 4.82 -20.32
CA PRO A 90 -7.06 5.86 -21.05
C PRO A 90 -5.62 6.03 -20.51
N LEU A 91 -4.63 6.16 -21.40
CA LEU A 91 -3.23 6.32 -21.01
C LEU A 91 -3.00 7.52 -20.09
N GLU A 92 -3.80 8.57 -20.21
CA GLU A 92 -3.71 9.72 -19.29
C GLU A 92 -4.00 9.32 -17.84
N ARG A 93 -5.00 8.46 -17.61
CA ARG A 93 -5.32 7.93 -16.27
C ARG A 93 -4.21 7.03 -15.75
N VAL A 94 -3.60 6.24 -16.64
CA VAL A 94 -2.42 5.42 -16.29
C VAL A 94 -1.27 6.31 -15.86
N ARG A 95 -0.95 7.38 -16.61
CA ARG A 95 0.11 8.33 -16.25
C ARG A 95 -0.13 8.98 -14.90
N GLN A 96 -1.35 9.47 -14.65
CA GLN A 96 -1.73 10.08 -13.36
C GLN A 96 -1.55 9.10 -12.20
N MET A 97 -1.92 7.84 -12.38
CA MET A 97 -1.74 6.82 -11.35
C MET A 97 -0.26 6.50 -11.10
N PHE A 98 0.56 6.39 -12.16
CA PHE A 98 2.01 6.25 -12.02
C PHE A 98 2.63 7.47 -11.34
N GLU A 99 2.16 8.66 -11.66
CA GLU A 99 2.63 9.91 -11.06
C GLU A 99 2.53 9.86 -9.54
N THR A 100 1.34 9.54 -9.02
CA THR A 100 1.13 9.49 -7.57
C THR A 100 1.76 8.25 -6.92
N ASN A 101 1.49 7.05 -7.46
CA ASN A 101 1.81 5.81 -6.78
C ASN A 101 3.29 5.43 -6.87
N PHE A 102 3.97 5.87 -7.92
CA PHE A 102 5.36 5.51 -8.19
C PHE A 102 6.29 6.73 -8.16
N PHE A 103 6.12 7.69 -9.05
CA PHE A 103 7.01 8.84 -9.13
C PHE A 103 6.96 9.70 -7.87
N GLY A 104 5.79 9.85 -7.26
CA GLY A 104 5.64 10.56 -5.99
C GLY A 104 6.47 9.93 -4.88
N ALA A 105 6.45 8.60 -4.74
CA ALA A 105 7.29 7.89 -3.76
C ALA A 105 8.79 8.03 -4.10
N VAL A 106 9.17 7.97 -5.38
CA VAL A 106 10.56 8.16 -5.83
C VAL A 106 11.06 9.57 -5.48
N ARG A 107 10.26 10.63 -5.74
CA ARG A 107 10.60 12.01 -5.35
C ARG A 107 10.85 12.12 -3.86
N MET A 108 9.96 11.57 -3.05
CA MET A 108 10.12 11.58 -1.60
C MET A 108 11.40 10.87 -1.16
N MET A 109 11.70 9.70 -1.73
CA MET A 109 12.95 8.99 -1.44
C MET A 109 14.16 9.82 -1.84
N GLN A 110 14.20 10.38 -3.04
CA GLN A 110 15.31 11.21 -3.51
C GLN A 110 15.52 12.46 -2.67
N ALA A 111 14.46 13.07 -2.15
CA ALA A 111 14.54 14.24 -1.29
C ALA A 111 15.06 13.93 0.13
N VAL A 112 14.75 12.74 0.67
CA VAL A 112 15.06 12.37 2.06
C VAL A 112 16.35 11.56 2.20
N LEU A 113 16.65 10.68 1.25
CA LEU A 113 17.77 9.74 1.32
C LEU A 113 19.15 10.39 1.50
N PRO A 114 19.51 11.53 0.90
CA PRO A 114 20.81 12.13 1.12
C PRO A 114 21.09 12.39 2.60
N ALA A 115 20.13 12.97 3.33
CA ALA A 115 20.28 13.25 4.75
C ALA A 115 20.33 11.96 5.61
N MET A 116 19.56 10.92 5.26
CA MET A 116 19.63 9.63 5.95
C MET A 116 20.97 8.92 5.71
N ARG A 117 21.43 8.92 4.46
CA ARG A 117 22.72 8.34 4.06
C ARG A 117 23.89 8.98 4.79
N ASP A 118 23.94 10.31 4.82
CA ASP A 118 25.03 11.08 5.44
C ASP A 118 25.09 10.83 6.95
N ARG A 119 23.95 10.64 7.62
CA ARG A 119 23.85 10.25 9.02
C ARG A 119 24.06 8.74 9.24
N ARG A 120 24.07 7.93 8.20
CA ARG A 120 24.07 6.46 8.24
C ARG A 120 22.94 5.89 9.11
N SER A 121 21.78 6.52 9.10
CA SER A 121 20.62 6.17 9.93
C SER A 121 19.33 6.65 9.31
N GLY A 122 18.34 5.77 9.26
CA GLY A 122 16.99 6.04 8.77
C GLY A 122 16.26 4.78 8.34
N THR A 123 14.95 4.92 8.16
CA THR A 123 14.12 3.85 7.61
C THR A 123 13.16 4.42 6.58
N VAL A 124 13.14 3.84 5.39
CA VAL A 124 12.15 4.12 4.36
C VAL A 124 11.13 2.99 4.35
N VAL A 125 9.86 3.32 4.47
CA VAL A 125 8.74 2.38 4.37
C VAL A 125 7.91 2.74 3.14
N ASN A 126 7.82 1.83 2.19
CA ASN A 126 6.98 1.99 1.00
C ASN A 126 5.71 1.13 1.13
N VAL A 127 4.55 1.78 1.19
CA VAL A 127 3.26 1.10 1.20
C VAL A 127 2.88 0.77 -0.24
N THR A 128 3.09 -0.48 -0.59
CA THR A 128 2.73 -1.04 -1.90
C THR A 128 1.29 -1.58 -1.87
N SER A 129 1.11 -2.85 -2.05
CA SER A 129 -0.12 -3.64 -1.95
C SER A 129 0.24 -5.11 -2.17
N MET A 130 -0.63 -6.06 -1.82
CA MET A 130 -0.54 -7.41 -2.37
C MET A 130 -0.53 -7.40 -3.91
N MET A 131 -1.12 -6.36 -4.53
CA MET A 131 -1.05 -6.12 -5.98
C MET A 131 0.34 -5.66 -6.47
N GLY A 132 1.31 -5.47 -5.61
CA GLY A 132 2.74 -5.32 -5.93
C GLY A 132 3.50 -6.66 -5.96
N HIS A 133 2.79 -7.76 -5.72
CA HIS A 133 3.29 -9.13 -5.75
C HIS A 133 2.52 -10.03 -6.72
N VAL A 134 1.21 -9.77 -6.84
CA VAL A 134 0.31 -10.49 -7.75
C VAL A 134 -0.44 -9.51 -8.64
N THR A 135 -1.05 -10.00 -9.72
CA THR A 135 -1.99 -9.21 -10.51
C THR A 135 -3.28 -9.98 -10.73
N LEU A 136 -4.38 -9.25 -10.86
CA LEU A 136 -5.70 -9.75 -11.20
C LEU A 136 -6.19 -9.11 -12.51
N GLY A 137 -7.12 -9.77 -13.19
CA GLY A 137 -7.81 -9.19 -14.35
C GLY A 137 -8.44 -7.84 -13.98
N CYS A 138 -8.44 -6.89 -14.91
CA CYS A 138 -8.96 -5.54 -14.74
C CYS A 138 -8.29 -4.69 -13.65
N HIS A 139 -7.15 -5.14 -13.10
CA HIS A 139 -6.37 -4.38 -12.11
C HIS A 139 -4.91 -4.22 -12.53
N GLY A 140 -4.59 -4.45 -13.79
CA GLY A 140 -3.23 -4.54 -14.32
C GLY A 140 -2.42 -3.25 -14.14
N PHE A 141 -2.97 -2.07 -14.41
CA PHE A 141 -2.23 -0.82 -14.29
C PHE A 141 -1.98 -0.41 -12.83
N TYR A 142 -2.94 -0.64 -11.93
CA TYR A 142 -2.69 -0.44 -10.51
C TYR A 142 -1.59 -1.39 -10.03
N SER A 143 -1.68 -2.67 -10.36
CA SER A 143 -0.63 -3.64 -10.06
C SER A 143 0.72 -3.18 -10.61
N ALA A 144 0.79 -2.71 -11.86
CA ALA A 144 2.02 -2.24 -12.47
C ALA A 144 2.69 -1.12 -11.65
N THR A 145 1.92 -0.15 -11.11
CA THR A 145 2.48 0.90 -10.24
C THR A 145 3.05 0.33 -8.94
N LYS A 146 2.38 -0.65 -8.37
CA LYS A 146 2.79 -1.28 -7.09
C LYS A 146 3.96 -2.25 -7.27
N PHE A 147 4.01 -2.98 -8.39
CA PHE A 147 5.20 -3.78 -8.79
C PHE A 147 6.41 -2.88 -9.03
N ALA A 148 6.24 -1.76 -9.74
CA ALA A 148 7.33 -0.81 -9.98
C ALA A 148 7.90 -0.27 -8.66
N LEU A 149 7.02 0.14 -7.72
CA LEU A 149 7.44 0.62 -6.40
C LEU A 149 8.12 -0.49 -5.59
N ALA A 150 7.61 -1.73 -5.65
CA ALA A 150 8.21 -2.86 -4.96
C ALA A 150 9.61 -3.16 -5.50
N ALA A 151 9.80 -3.18 -6.83
CA ALA A 151 11.09 -3.45 -7.46
C ALA A 151 12.15 -2.38 -7.10
N VAL A 152 11.78 -1.09 -7.16
CA VAL A 152 12.69 0.00 -6.74
C VAL A 152 12.99 -0.08 -5.24
N SER A 153 12.03 -0.49 -4.41
CA SER A 153 12.25 -0.66 -2.97
C SER A 153 13.24 -1.79 -2.66
N GLU A 154 13.22 -2.89 -3.42
CA GLU A 154 14.19 -3.98 -3.30
C GLU A 154 15.61 -3.50 -3.70
N ALA A 155 15.73 -2.82 -4.82
CA ALA A 155 16.98 -2.23 -5.26
C ALA A 155 17.53 -1.26 -4.19
N LEU A 156 16.67 -0.36 -3.69
CA LEU A 156 17.03 0.59 -2.66
C LEU A 156 17.49 -0.10 -1.37
N ALA A 157 16.86 -1.21 -0.98
CA ALA A 157 17.28 -1.97 0.20
C ALA A 157 18.71 -2.50 0.07
N ILE A 158 19.09 -2.95 -1.13
CA ILE A 158 20.45 -3.42 -1.45
C ILE A 158 21.44 -2.25 -1.40
N GLU A 159 21.11 -1.13 -2.05
CA GLU A 159 21.95 0.05 -2.15
C GLU A 159 22.20 0.71 -0.78
N MET A 160 21.17 0.80 0.03
CA MET A 160 21.19 1.59 1.26
C MET A 160 21.59 0.81 2.51
N LYS A 161 21.52 -0.51 2.50
CA LYS A 161 21.95 -1.35 3.64
C LYS A 161 23.40 -1.10 4.07
N PRO A 162 24.39 -1.03 3.16
CA PRO A 162 25.78 -0.70 3.53
C PRO A 162 25.93 0.73 4.08
N LEU A 163 24.97 1.60 3.79
CA LEU A 163 24.95 2.99 4.19
C LEU A 163 24.14 3.24 5.47
N GLY A 164 23.69 2.16 6.15
CA GLY A 164 23.01 2.24 7.43
C GLY A 164 21.55 2.69 7.35
N VAL A 165 20.95 2.73 6.16
CA VAL A 165 19.54 3.05 5.97
C VAL A 165 18.77 1.77 5.64
N ARG A 166 17.63 1.59 6.28
CA ARG A 166 16.75 0.42 6.09
C ARG A 166 15.59 0.73 5.16
N VAL A 167 15.09 -0.31 4.52
CA VAL A 167 13.89 -0.24 3.68
C VAL A 167 12.92 -1.34 4.10
N ALA A 168 11.62 -1.03 4.11
CA ALA A 168 10.55 -1.99 4.31
C ALA A 168 9.45 -1.79 3.26
N ILE A 169 8.89 -2.88 2.77
CA ILE A 169 7.80 -2.92 1.79
C ILE A 169 6.58 -3.48 2.51
N ILE A 170 5.55 -2.67 2.66
CA ILE A 170 4.27 -3.09 3.24
C ILE A 170 3.33 -3.43 2.10
N GLU A 171 2.74 -4.62 2.16
CA GLU A 171 1.85 -5.17 1.13
C GLU A 171 0.46 -5.41 1.71
N PRO A 172 -0.37 -4.36 1.90
CA PRO A 172 -1.72 -4.55 2.40
C PRO A 172 -2.60 -5.28 1.39
N GLY A 173 -3.54 -6.07 1.91
CA GLY A 173 -4.67 -6.57 1.17
C GLY A 173 -5.78 -5.52 1.03
N VAL A 174 -7.03 -5.96 1.12
CA VAL A 174 -8.21 -5.08 1.15
C VAL A 174 -8.33 -4.44 2.52
N ILE A 175 -8.10 -3.14 2.60
CA ILE A 175 -8.14 -2.38 3.84
C ILE A 175 -9.37 -1.47 3.86
N LEU A 176 -10.08 -1.43 4.99
CA LEU A 176 -11.28 -0.61 5.20
C LEU A 176 -10.91 0.86 5.28
N THR A 177 -10.82 1.52 4.14
CA THR A 177 -10.43 2.94 4.02
C THR A 177 -11.28 3.66 2.99
N PRO A 178 -11.39 5.01 3.05
CA PRO A 178 -12.09 5.80 2.04
C PRO A 178 -11.45 5.78 0.63
N ILE A 179 -10.41 4.97 0.40
CA ILE A 179 -9.83 4.80 -0.94
C ILE A 179 -10.86 4.19 -1.90
N TRP A 180 -11.74 3.33 -1.39
CA TRP A 180 -12.78 2.66 -2.17
C TRP A 180 -13.82 3.63 -2.71
N ASP A 181 -14.12 4.71 -1.98
CA ASP A 181 -15.03 5.78 -2.41
C ASP A 181 -14.40 6.68 -3.50
N LYS A 182 -13.07 6.68 -3.58
CA LYS A 182 -12.28 7.52 -4.49
C LYS A 182 -11.70 6.74 -5.67
N ALA A 183 -11.66 5.41 -5.56
CA ALA A 183 -11.17 4.55 -6.63
C ALA A 183 -12.13 4.61 -7.82
N GLU A 184 -11.57 4.82 -9.00
CA GLU A 184 -12.33 4.81 -10.23
C GLU A 184 -12.42 3.39 -10.79
N ALA A 185 -13.62 3.00 -11.23
CA ALA A 185 -13.84 1.76 -11.94
C ALA A 185 -14.37 2.08 -13.33
N LEU A 186 -13.59 1.72 -14.36
CA LEU A 186 -13.98 1.87 -15.76
C LEU A 186 -14.61 0.55 -16.22
N MET A 187 -15.93 0.47 -16.15
CA MET A 187 -16.71 -0.70 -16.51
C MET A 187 -17.94 -0.29 -17.35
N PRO A 188 -17.97 -0.57 -18.64
CA PRO A 188 -19.16 -0.40 -19.46
C PRO A 188 -20.20 -1.48 -19.15
N ASP A 189 -21.48 -1.19 -19.45
CA ASP A 189 -22.63 -2.03 -19.12
C ASP A 189 -22.59 -3.42 -19.80
N GLU A 190 -22.03 -3.50 -21.01
CA GLU A 190 -21.84 -4.77 -21.73
C GLU A 190 -20.41 -4.87 -22.28
N HIS A 191 -19.61 -5.79 -21.75
CA HIS A 191 -18.23 -5.96 -22.20
C HIS A 191 -17.69 -7.38 -21.97
N PRO A 192 -16.75 -7.88 -22.80
CA PRO A 192 -16.09 -9.20 -22.61
C PRO A 192 -15.39 -9.38 -21.26
N TYR A 193 -15.09 -8.29 -20.54
CA TYR A 193 -14.37 -8.32 -19.25
C TYR A 193 -15.28 -8.40 -18.02
N GLN A 194 -16.59 -8.54 -18.18
CA GLN A 194 -17.56 -8.57 -17.06
C GLN A 194 -17.23 -9.66 -16.03
N GLN A 195 -16.83 -10.86 -16.48
CA GLN A 195 -16.47 -11.94 -15.58
C GLN A 195 -15.24 -11.59 -14.74
N ALA A 196 -14.16 -11.10 -15.36
CA ALA A 196 -12.93 -10.73 -14.67
C ALA A 196 -13.16 -9.57 -13.70
N MET A 197 -13.92 -8.56 -14.10
CA MET A 197 -14.28 -7.42 -13.27
C MET A 197 -15.22 -7.85 -12.12
N GLY A 198 -16.19 -8.69 -12.40
CA GLY A 198 -17.10 -9.23 -11.41
C GLY A 198 -16.36 -10.02 -10.31
N ARG A 199 -15.37 -10.83 -10.68
CA ARG A 199 -14.51 -11.56 -9.74
C ARG A 199 -13.66 -10.62 -8.89
N LEU A 200 -13.09 -9.57 -9.50
CA LEU A 200 -12.33 -8.55 -8.78
C LEU A 200 -13.20 -7.86 -7.72
N PHE A 201 -14.38 -7.39 -8.10
CA PHE A 201 -15.29 -6.72 -7.18
C PHE A 201 -15.86 -7.64 -6.11
N ARG A 202 -16.12 -8.91 -6.46
CA ARG A 202 -16.58 -9.88 -5.46
C ARG A 202 -15.48 -10.18 -4.43
N LEU A 203 -14.23 -10.34 -4.86
CA LEU A 203 -13.10 -10.48 -3.94
C LEU A 203 -13.00 -9.27 -3.00
N PHE A 204 -13.04 -8.06 -3.54
CA PHE A 204 -12.94 -6.85 -2.73
C PHE A 204 -14.16 -6.68 -1.83
N GLY A 205 -15.38 -6.85 -2.36
CA GLY A 205 -16.62 -6.76 -1.60
C GLY A 205 -16.68 -7.75 -0.45
N ALA A 206 -16.30 -9.00 -0.69
CA ALA A 206 -16.26 -10.05 0.33
C ALA A 206 -15.30 -9.72 1.49
N GLN A 207 -14.24 -8.97 1.25
CA GLN A 207 -13.29 -8.53 2.28
C GLN A 207 -13.75 -7.25 3.00
N MET A 208 -14.74 -6.50 2.46
CA MET A 208 -15.27 -5.30 3.12
C MET A 208 -16.10 -5.63 4.35
N ASP A 209 -16.81 -6.76 4.37
CA ASP A 209 -17.56 -7.24 5.52
C ASP A 209 -16.64 -7.91 6.57
N GLY A 210 -15.92 -7.08 7.33
CA GLY A 210 -14.99 -7.56 8.36
C GLY A 210 -13.53 -7.56 7.93
N GLY A 211 -13.20 -6.80 6.90
CA GLY A 211 -11.84 -6.66 6.38
C GLY A 211 -10.84 -6.03 7.35
N THR A 212 -9.61 -6.02 6.94
CA THR A 212 -8.50 -5.50 7.74
C THR A 212 -8.66 -3.99 7.95
N LYS A 213 -8.56 -3.56 9.20
CA LYS A 213 -8.63 -2.13 9.54
C LYS A 213 -7.30 -1.43 9.25
N PRO A 214 -7.30 -0.12 8.98
CA PRO A 214 -6.09 0.63 8.69
C PRO A 214 -5.12 0.72 9.87
N ASP A 215 -5.59 0.62 11.12
CA ASP A 215 -4.75 0.55 12.32
C ASP A 215 -3.87 -0.71 12.37
N THR A 216 -4.34 -1.83 11.80
CA THR A 216 -3.54 -3.05 11.64
C THR A 216 -2.34 -2.81 10.72
N VAL A 217 -2.55 -2.06 9.63
CA VAL A 217 -1.45 -1.68 8.72
C VAL A 217 -0.50 -0.70 9.41
N ALA A 218 -1.03 0.28 10.15
CA ALA A 218 -0.23 1.24 10.91
C ALA A 218 0.69 0.52 11.93
N ARG A 219 0.17 -0.49 12.61
CA ARG A 219 0.95 -1.34 13.52
C ARG A 219 2.04 -2.10 12.78
N ALA A 220 1.73 -2.73 11.66
CA ALA A 220 2.72 -3.46 10.85
C ALA A 220 3.83 -2.53 10.32
N ILE A 221 3.50 -1.30 9.90
CA ILE A 221 4.48 -0.27 9.54
C ILE A 221 5.41 0.03 10.73
N TYR A 222 4.85 0.23 11.92
CA TYR A 222 5.63 0.51 13.12
C TYR A 222 6.53 -0.67 13.50
N GLU A 223 6.01 -1.90 13.48
CA GLU A 223 6.78 -3.12 13.73
C GLU A 223 7.93 -3.24 12.73
N ALA A 224 7.70 -3.03 11.44
CA ALA A 224 8.74 -3.03 10.41
C ALA A 224 9.84 -1.96 10.67
N VAL A 225 9.49 -0.82 11.26
CA VAL A 225 10.47 0.19 11.67
C VAL A 225 11.26 -0.25 12.91
N CYS A 226 10.66 -0.99 13.85
CA CYS A 226 11.29 -1.38 15.11
C CYS A 226 12.09 -2.69 15.03
N GLU A 227 11.65 -3.68 14.25
CA GLU A 227 12.17 -5.06 14.27
C GLU A 227 13.59 -5.24 13.72
N GLY A 228 14.18 -4.24 13.09
CA GLY A 228 15.50 -4.41 12.46
C GLY A 228 15.46 -5.25 11.16
N ALA A 229 16.59 -5.29 10.46
CA ALA A 229 16.72 -5.54 9.02
C ALA A 229 16.58 -7.00 8.54
N THR A 230 15.83 -7.88 9.17
CA THR A 230 15.76 -9.29 8.75
C THR A 230 14.66 -9.58 7.72
N LYS A 231 13.61 -8.77 7.67
CA LYS A 231 12.49 -8.92 6.75
C LYS A 231 12.33 -7.67 5.90
N LEU A 232 12.16 -7.83 4.59
CA LEU A 232 11.99 -6.73 3.65
C LEU A 232 10.52 -6.50 3.30
N ARG A 233 9.73 -7.57 3.09
CA ARG A 233 8.32 -7.52 2.66
C ARG A 233 7.40 -8.00 3.78
N TYR A 234 6.29 -7.29 3.96
CA TYR A 234 5.29 -7.52 5.00
C TYR A 234 3.90 -7.54 4.37
N ALA A 235 3.37 -8.73 4.07
CA ALA A 235 1.96 -8.90 3.72
C ALA A 235 1.10 -8.58 4.97
N VAL A 236 0.04 -7.78 4.80
CA VAL A 236 -0.81 -7.35 5.90
C VAL A 236 -2.29 -7.55 5.57
N GLY A 237 -2.93 -8.38 6.35
CA GLY A 237 -4.29 -8.87 6.15
C GLY A 237 -4.29 -10.32 5.67
N LEU A 238 -5.29 -11.08 6.10
CA LEU A 238 -5.38 -12.51 5.76
C LEU A 238 -5.39 -12.73 4.25
N ASP A 239 -6.13 -11.91 3.52
CA ASP A 239 -6.21 -11.94 2.06
C ASP A 239 -4.83 -11.72 1.42
N ALA A 240 -4.07 -10.74 1.88
CA ALA A 240 -2.72 -10.51 1.37
C ALA A 240 -1.80 -11.70 1.67
N GLU A 241 -1.81 -12.20 2.90
CA GLU A 241 -0.95 -13.32 3.33
C GLU A 241 -1.19 -14.58 2.50
N VAL A 242 -2.46 -14.96 2.32
CA VAL A 242 -2.80 -16.20 1.61
C VAL A 242 -2.64 -16.08 0.10
N VAL A 243 -2.95 -14.91 -0.48
CA VAL A 243 -2.82 -14.68 -1.93
C VAL A 243 -1.35 -14.61 -2.33
N VAL A 244 -0.51 -13.89 -1.59
CA VAL A 244 0.94 -13.83 -1.82
C VAL A 244 1.55 -15.23 -1.68
N ALA A 245 1.24 -15.95 -0.60
CA ALA A 245 1.75 -17.30 -0.38
C ALA A 245 1.28 -18.29 -1.46
N ALA A 246 0.07 -18.17 -1.99
CA ALA A 246 -0.42 -18.97 -3.11
C ALA A 246 0.36 -18.66 -4.39
N ARG A 247 0.53 -17.37 -4.69
CA ARG A 247 1.26 -16.91 -5.89
C ARG A 247 2.71 -17.40 -5.89
N ASP A 248 3.38 -17.42 -4.75
CA ASP A 248 4.76 -17.90 -4.61
C ASP A 248 4.92 -19.40 -4.93
N ARG A 249 3.83 -20.17 -4.79
CA ARG A 249 3.81 -21.60 -5.11
C ARG A 249 3.40 -21.90 -6.56
N MET A 250 2.93 -20.90 -7.29
CA MET A 250 2.39 -21.05 -8.64
C MET A 250 3.31 -20.44 -9.69
N THR A 251 3.43 -21.09 -10.83
CA THR A 251 3.96 -20.46 -12.04
C THR A 251 3.00 -19.38 -12.55
N ALA A 252 3.48 -18.48 -13.40
CA ALA A 252 2.63 -17.48 -14.03
C ALA A 252 1.48 -18.10 -14.86
N GLY A 253 1.76 -19.26 -15.51
CA GLY A 253 0.74 -20.00 -16.27
C GLY A 253 -0.35 -20.58 -15.40
N GLU A 254 0.00 -21.19 -14.28
CA GLU A 254 -0.98 -21.75 -13.30
C GLU A 254 -1.83 -20.65 -12.68
N TRP A 255 -1.23 -19.51 -12.34
CA TRP A 255 -1.95 -18.34 -11.85
C TRP A 255 -2.96 -17.81 -12.89
N ALA A 256 -2.53 -17.66 -14.15
CA ALA A 256 -3.42 -17.26 -15.23
C ALA A 256 -4.54 -18.27 -15.46
N ALA A 257 -4.24 -19.59 -15.47
CA ALA A 257 -5.22 -20.66 -15.64
C ALA A 257 -6.25 -20.73 -14.50
N LEU A 258 -5.87 -20.36 -13.26
CA LEU A 258 -6.81 -20.23 -12.15
C LEU A 258 -7.79 -19.06 -12.42
N LEU A 259 -7.28 -17.91 -12.80
CA LEU A 259 -8.07 -16.69 -12.95
C LEU A 259 -8.92 -16.66 -14.23
N THR A 260 -8.60 -17.50 -15.21
CA THR A 260 -9.35 -17.64 -16.48
C THR A 260 -10.29 -18.86 -16.52
N GLU A 261 -10.46 -19.58 -15.40
CA GLU A 261 -11.45 -20.67 -15.32
C GLU A 261 -12.84 -20.12 -15.68
N GLU A 262 -13.49 -20.71 -16.68
CA GLU A 262 -14.79 -20.21 -17.18
C GLU A 262 -15.95 -20.58 -16.25
N ASP A 263 -15.91 -21.81 -15.69
CA ASP A 263 -16.93 -22.28 -14.76
C ASP A 263 -16.73 -21.64 -13.38
N GLU A 264 -17.73 -20.90 -12.93
CA GLU A 264 -17.65 -20.12 -11.71
C GLU A 264 -17.54 -20.97 -10.43
N ALA A 265 -18.22 -22.14 -10.41
CA ALA A 265 -18.14 -23.04 -9.26
C ALA A 265 -16.73 -23.69 -9.16
N ARG A 266 -16.15 -24.05 -10.30
CA ARG A 266 -14.78 -24.57 -10.38
C ARG A 266 -13.77 -23.47 -10.00
N PHE A 267 -13.98 -22.23 -10.46
CA PHE A 267 -13.13 -21.12 -10.10
C PHE A 267 -13.08 -20.93 -8.58
N VAL A 268 -14.24 -20.86 -7.92
CA VAL A 268 -14.31 -20.68 -6.46
C VAL A 268 -13.64 -21.85 -5.74
N SER A 269 -13.93 -23.10 -6.12
CA SER A 269 -13.32 -24.27 -5.50
C SER A 269 -11.79 -24.30 -5.65
N ARG A 270 -11.26 -23.99 -6.84
CA ARG A 270 -9.82 -23.91 -7.10
C ARG A 270 -9.15 -22.77 -6.37
N ALA A 271 -9.83 -21.63 -6.28
CA ALA A 271 -9.35 -20.47 -5.54
C ALA A 271 -9.27 -20.80 -4.04
N GLU A 272 -10.31 -21.41 -3.46
CA GLU A 272 -10.31 -21.85 -2.06
C GLU A 272 -9.19 -22.85 -1.79
N GLU A 273 -9.02 -23.84 -2.66
CA GLU A 273 -7.91 -24.81 -2.55
C GLU A 273 -6.55 -24.13 -2.60
N SER A 274 -6.36 -23.16 -3.50
CA SER A 274 -5.09 -22.44 -3.69
C SER A 274 -4.77 -21.51 -2.54
N PHE A 275 -5.76 -20.79 -2.04
CA PHE A 275 -5.61 -19.82 -0.96
C PHE A 275 -5.74 -20.45 0.43
N LYS A 276 -6.24 -21.69 0.53
CA LYS A 276 -6.55 -22.40 1.79
C LYS A 276 -7.63 -21.71 2.62
N VAL A 277 -8.39 -20.81 2.02
CA VAL A 277 -9.51 -20.07 2.62
C VAL A 277 -10.43 -19.57 1.50
N ASP A 278 -11.73 -19.54 1.74
CA ASP A 278 -12.68 -18.94 0.81
C ASP A 278 -12.62 -17.41 0.94
N LEU A 279 -11.87 -16.76 0.05
CA LEU A 279 -11.77 -15.31 0.00
C LEU A 279 -12.97 -14.64 -0.67
N TYR A 280 -13.78 -15.42 -1.39
CA TYR A 280 -14.95 -14.92 -2.12
C TYR A 280 -16.23 -14.97 -1.29
N ASN A 281 -16.25 -15.80 -0.25
CA ASN A 281 -17.33 -15.88 0.73
C ASN A 281 -16.72 -16.09 2.14
N PRO A 282 -15.95 -15.14 2.66
CA PRO A 282 -15.28 -15.33 3.94
C PRO A 282 -16.31 -15.52 5.05
N PRO A 283 -16.05 -16.43 6.00
CA PRO A 283 -16.93 -16.60 7.16
C PRO A 283 -16.99 -15.25 7.93
N SER A 284 -18.18 -14.87 8.36
CA SER A 284 -18.36 -13.63 9.11
C SER A 284 -17.43 -13.60 10.34
N LEU A 285 -16.95 -12.43 10.74
CA LEU A 285 -16.05 -12.26 11.89
C LEU A 285 -16.58 -12.88 13.20
N ASN A 286 -17.90 -13.02 13.33
CA ASN A 286 -18.52 -13.68 14.48
C ASN A 286 -18.30 -15.20 14.52
N ALA A 287 -18.11 -15.84 13.35
CA ALA A 287 -17.79 -17.25 13.27
C ALA A 287 -16.32 -17.55 13.62
N ARG A 288 -15.40 -16.60 13.37
CA ARG A 288 -13.96 -16.73 13.70
C ARG A 288 -13.69 -16.64 15.21
N LYS A 289 -14.45 -15.82 15.95
CA LYS A 289 -14.31 -15.71 17.42
C LYS A 289 -14.77 -16.94 18.17
N SER A 290 -15.57 -17.83 17.56
CA SER A 290 -16.02 -19.10 18.15
C SER A 290 -15.08 -20.28 17.89
N ALA A 291 -14.09 -20.14 17.00
CA ALA A 291 -13.12 -21.20 16.71
C ALA A 291 -11.79 -21.05 17.50
N ASP A 292 -11.57 -19.87 18.12
CA ASP A 292 -10.40 -19.59 18.94
C ASP A 292 -10.70 -19.64 20.46
N ASN A 293 -11.85 -20.16 20.83
CA ASN A 293 -12.26 -20.53 22.20
C ASN A 293 -12.40 -22.05 22.26
#